data_1113d7152224d892d6a34d8481fc8f47
#
_entry.id   1113d7152224d892d6a34d8481fc8f47
#
_cell.length_a   1.000
_cell.length_b   1.000
_cell.length_c   1.000
_cell.angle_alpha   90.00
_cell.angle_beta   90.00
_cell.angle_gamma   90.00
#
_symmetry.space_group_name_H-M   'P 1'
#
loop_
_entity.id
_entity.type
_entity.pdbx_description
1 polymer ?
#
loop_
_entity_poly.entity_id
_entity_poly.type
_entity_poly.pdbx_seq_one_letter_code
_entity_poly.pdbx_strand_id
1 'polypeptide(L)'
;MTGEVRLRRYHAPVWDEPIIHELGREGERGVLLPEVEEGIKKRVGSADYLLPVKIRRKTPPGLPELSQAQVLRHYLRLSQQTLGMELDIDIGVGTCTMKYSPKVNEGLAAMIAEVHPDQPEETIQGLLEVVWRFGHLFLREISGMDEFSFQPPGGSAAAFNNACMMRRYHELRGEAAQRNEIITTIFSHPCDAACPATAGYRVVTLYPDEETGLPDVEALKAAVSEYTAGLFITNPEDTGIFNSRIDEWTGIVHDAGGLCAYDQANANALLGVTRARDAGFDMCFFNLHKTFSSPHGSSGPGCGAVGVTEELAELLPVPVVVKEGDRYRLDYDRPHSIGKVRDFQGNLPSVVRAYAWAMSMGAEGLREAAEVSAINNSYLETKLRKIRGVTKPYGGRRVDQIRYSLAKMREETGVGVDDVNRRVVDYGIQTLFTSHHPWIVPEPFTPEPCETYSKADIDYWAEVLRRVSDEAYSDPEKVKTAPHGSSISRINHSPFDDPERWAMSWRAYRRKVRKEK
;
A
#
# COMPACT_ATOMS: atom_id res chain seq x y z
N MET A 1 19.81 -18.99 -26.84
CA MET A 1 18.87 -20.12 -26.74
C MET A 1 17.52 -19.56 -26.35
N THR A 2 16.59 -19.44 -27.31
CA THR A 2 15.18 -19.08 -27.03
C THR A 2 14.47 -20.38 -26.63
N GLY A 3 14.67 -20.81 -25.37
CA GLY A 3 13.95 -21.97 -24.85
C GLY A 3 12.48 -21.62 -24.71
N GLU A 4 11.60 -22.53 -25.10
CA GLU A 4 10.18 -22.45 -24.90
C GLU A 4 9.89 -22.31 -23.38
N VAL A 5 9.09 -21.31 -22.97
CA VAL A 5 8.75 -21.09 -21.57
C VAL A 5 7.76 -22.16 -21.12
N ARG A 6 8.16 -23.01 -20.18
CA ARG A 6 7.28 -24.04 -19.62
C ARG A 6 6.34 -23.44 -18.58
N LEU A 7 5.04 -23.41 -18.86
CA LEU A 7 4.03 -22.98 -17.92
C LEU A 7 3.77 -24.04 -16.85
N ARG A 8 3.66 -23.58 -15.60
CA ARG A 8 3.27 -24.40 -14.44
C ARG A 8 1.74 -24.43 -14.35
N ARG A 9 1.22 -25.45 -13.69
CA ARG A 9 -0.20 -25.49 -13.27
C ARG A 9 -0.26 -25.41 -11.76
N TYR A 10 -1.04 -24.46 -11.27
CA TYR A 10 -1.29 -24.33 -9.84
C TYR A 10 -2.49 -25.15 -9.42
N HIS A 11 -2.34 -25.89 -8.34
CA HIS A 11 -3.42 -26.62 -7.67
C HIS A 11 -3.28 -26.40 -6.16
N ALA A 12 -4.27 -25.75 -5.57
CA ALA A 12 -4.37 -25.63 -4.13
C ALA A 12 -4.94 -26.91 -3.51
N PRO A 13 -4.46 -27.34 -2.34
CA PRO A 13 -5.19 -28.30 -1.52
C PRO A 13 -6.56 -27.74 -1.17
N VAL A 14 -7.57 -28.60 -1.07
CA VAL A 14 -8.90 -28.22 -0.58
C VAL A 14 -9.12 -28.91 0.76
N TRP A 15 -9.26 -28.08 1.81
CA TRP A 15 -9.63 -28.54 3.14
C TRP A 15 -11.07 -28.11 3.42
N ASP A 16 -11.89 -29.06 3.92
CA ASP A 16 -13.19 -28.73 4.48
C ASP A 16 -13.02 -28.22 5.92
N GLU A 17 -12.29 -27.10 6.03
CA GLU A 17 -11.92 -26.53 7.31
C GLU A 17 -13.03 -25.59 7.79
N PRO A 18 -13.69 -25.92 8.93
CA PRO A 18 -14.74 -25.07 9.48
C PRO A 18 -14.18 -23.73 9.96
N ILE A 19 -15.04 -22.77 10.22
CA ILE A 19 -14.59 -21.53 10.87
C ILE A 19 -14.11 -21.82 12.30
N ILE A 20 -13.15 -21.06 12.79
CA ILE A 20 -12.52 -21.30 14.10
C ILE A 20 -13.54 -21.37 15.26
N HIS A 21 -14.65 -20.66 15.15
CA HIS A 21 -15.72 -20.66 16.16
C HIS A 21 -16.54 -21.97 16.23
N GLU A 22 -16.38 -22.88 15.27
CA GLU A 22 -16.99 -24.21 15.27
C GLU A 22 -16.06 -25.28 15.80
N LEU A 23 -14.80 -24.91 16.02
CA LEU A 23 -13.78 -25.78 16.62
C LEU A 23 -13.75 -25.59 18.14
N GLY A 24 -13.16 -26.58 18.80
CA GLY A 24 -12.93 -26.51 20.23
C GLY A 24 -13.97 -27.22 21.08
N ARG A 25 -13.63 -27.35 22.34
CA ARG A 25 -14.48 -27.98 23.36
C ARG A 25 -14.38 -27.18 24.65
N GLU A 26 -15.45 -27.12 25.39
CA GLU A 26 -15.47 -26.49 26.71
C GLU A 26 -14.35 -27.06 27.60
N GLY A 27 -13.58 -26.19 28.21
CA GLY A 27 -12.45 -26.52 29.08
C GLY A 27 -11.09 -26.67 28.36
N GLU A 28 -11.02 -26.66 27.03
CA GLU A 28 -9.73 -26.61 26.33
C GLU A 28 -9.09 -25.23 26.49
N ARG A 29 -7.77 -25.21 26.78
CA ARG A 29 -7.01 -23.98 26.97
C ARG A 29 -5.79 -23.92 26.07
N GLY A 30 -5.62 -22.79 25.39
CA GLY A 30 -4.44 -22.51 24.58
C GLY A 30 -3.25 -22.03 25.42
N VAL A 31 -3.52 -21.22 26.43
CA VAL A 31 -2.52 -20.66 27.35
C VAL A 31 -2.99 -20.81 28.79
N LEU A 32 -2.10 -21.25 29.66
CA LEU A 32 -2.32 -21.20 31.11
C LEU A 32 -1.75 -19.88 31.63
N LEU A 33 -2.62 -19.03 32.15
CA LEU A 33 -2.19 -17.80 32.78
C LEU A 33 -1.51 -18.10 34.12
N PRO A 34 -0.46 -17.36 34.52
CA PRO A 34 0.11 -17.47 35.84
C PRO A 34 -0.95 -17.08 36.90
N GLU A 35 -0.87 -17.73 38.04
CA GLU A 35 -1.72 -17.38 39.16
C GLU A 35 -1.41 -15.98 39.69
N VAL A 36 -2.44 -15.21 39.98
CA VAL A 36 -2.30 -13.90 40.61
C VAL A 36 -1.92 -14.11 42.07
N GLU A 37 -0.94 -13.39 42.58
CA GLU A 37 -0.48 -13.46 43.94
C GLU A 37 -1.62 -13.15 44.95
N GLU A 38 -1.67 -13.90 46.03
CA GLU A 38 -2.71 -13.78 47.04
C GLU A 38 -2.79 -12.38 47.66
N GLY A 39 -1.65 -11.67 47.81
CA GLY A 39 -1.62 -10.29 48.27
C GLY A 39 -2.34 -9.33 47.34
N ILE A 40 -2.19 -9.54 46.04
CA ILE A 40 -2.88 -8.75 44.98
C ILE A 40 -4.37 -9.08 44.97
N LYS A 41 -4.75 -10.36 44.99
CA LYS A 41 -6.15 -10.81 45.04
C LYS A 41 -6.88 -10.19 46.25
N LYS A 42 -6.26 -10.21 47.44
CA LYS A 42 -6.84 -9.64 48.64
C LYS A 42 -6.99 -8.12 48.56
N ARG A 43 -6.07 -7.42 47.90
CA ARG A 43 -6.08 -5.96 47.83
C ARG A 43 -7.01 -5.41 46.75
N VAL A 44 -7.04 -6.06 45.59
CA VAL A 44 -7.81 -5.61 44.42
C VAL A 44 -9.23 -6.18 44.42
N GLY A 45 -9.40 -7.40 44.94
CA GLY A 45 -10.65 -8.12 44.87
C GLY A 45 -11.01 -8.54 43.44
N SER A 46 -12.30 -8.58 43.14
CA SER A 46 -12.77 -8.89 41.77
C SER A 46 -12.90 -7.61 40.96
N ALA A 47 -12.51 -7.65 39.67
CA ALA A 47 -12.75 -6.57 38.71
C ALA A 47 -14.23 -6.16 38.60
N ASP A 48 -15.13 -7.03 39.02
CA ASP A 48 -16.56 -6.74 39.07
C ASP A 48 -16.92 -5.54 39.93
N TYR A 49 -16.16 -5.26 40.98
CA TYR A 49 -16.40 -4.09 41.85
C TYR A 49 -16.08 -2.76 41.16
N LEU A 50 -15.25 -2.78 40.11
CA LEU A 50 -14.83 -1.56 39.40
C LEU A 50 -15.85 -1.11 38.36
N LEU A 51 -16.81 -1.97 38.00
CA LEU A 51 -17.76 -1.70 36.91
C LEU A 51 -19.19 -1.58 37.44
N PRO A 52 -19.99 -0.62 36.98
CA PRO A 52 -21.41 -0.55 37.29
C PRO A 52 -22.16 -1.81 36.90
N VAL A 53 -23.03 -2.36 37.78
CA VAL A 53 -23.74 -3.63 37.57
C VAL A 53 -24.47 -3.68 36.23
N LYS A 54 -25.07 -2.58 35.79
CA LYS A 54 -25.84 -2.48 34.54
C LYS A 54 -25.06 -2.69 33.28
N ILE A 55 -23.73 -2.50 33.29
CA ILE A 55 -22.85 -2.68 32.14
C ILE A 55 -22.00 -3.95 32.20
N ARG A 56 -22.08 -4.70 33.31
CA ARG A 56 -21.36 -5.98 33.44
C ARG A 56 -21.94 -7.03 32.53
N ARG A 57 -21.08 -7.84 31.96
CA ARG A 57 -21.54 -9.06 31.28
C ARG A 57 -22.13 -10.03 32.31
N LYS A 58 -23.23 -10.68 31.97
CA LYS A 58 -23.83 -11.76 32.79
C LYS A 58 -23.14 -13.11 32.54
N THR A 59 -22.54 -13.26 31.36
CA THR A 59 -21.83 -14.47 30.91
C THR A 59 -20.55 -14.08 30.19
N PRO A 60 -19.48 -14.87 30.27
CA PRO A 60 -18.29 -14.68 29.47
C PRO A 60 -18.60 -14.59 27.96
N PRO A 61 -17.76 -13.93 27.15
CA PRO A 61 -17.91 -13.98 25.70
C PRO A 61 -17.79 -15.45 25.23
N GLY A 62 -18.70 -15.88 24.35
CA GLY A 62 -18.66 -17.23 23.79
C GLY A 62 -17.58 -17.37 22.71
N LEU A 63 -16.33 -17.27 23.12
CA LEU A 63 -15.17 -17.51 22.26
C LEU A 63 -14.87 -19.01 22.17
N PRO A 64 -14.26 -19.48 21.08
CA PRO A 64 -13.85 -20.88 20.98
C PRO A 64 -12.74 -21.20 21.97
N GLU A 65 -12.82 -22.34 22.62
CA GLU A 65 -11.80 -22.86 23.53
C GLU A 65 -10.98 -23.91 22.78
N LEU A 66 -9.70 -23.60 22.51
CA LEU A 66 -8.81 -24.38 21.64
C LEU A 66 -7.41 -24.45 22.24
N SER A 67 -6.74 -25.58 22.03
CA SER A 67 -5.32 -25.66 22.30
C SER A 67 -4.50 -24.89 21.24
N GLN A 68 -3.28 -24.47 21.59
CA GLN A 68 -2.37 -23.79 20.64
C GLN A 68 -2.14 -24.64 19.38
N ALA A 69 -2.02 -25.97 19.53
CA ALA A 69 -1.80 -26.86 18.40
C ALA A 69 -3.01 -26.93 17.45
N GLN A 70 -4.23 -26.83 17.97
CA GLN A 70 -5.45 -26.78 17.14
C GLN A 70 -5.50 -25.46 16.37
N VAL A 71 -5.23 -24.33 17.01
CA VAL A 71 -5.15 -23.01 16.36
C VAL A 71 -4.11 -23.02 15.25
N LEU A 72 -2.90 -23.51 15.55
CA LEU A 72 -1.82 -23.60 14.56
C LEU A 72 -2.23 -24.45 13.35
N ARG A 73 -2.77 -25.65 13.57
CA ARG A 73 -3.20 -26.54 12.47
C ARG A 73 -4.31 -25.95 11.64
N HIS A 74 -5.27 -25.25 12.27
CA HIS A 74 -6.37 -24.57 11.57
C HIS A 74 -5.81 -23.56 10.57
N TYR A 75 -4.96 -22.63 11.03
CA TYR A 75 -4.40 -21.61 10.15
C TYR A 75 -3.39 -22.17 9.14
N LEU A 76 -2.65 -23.23 9.45
CA LEU A 76 -1.78 -23.90 8.48
C LEU A 76 -2.59 -24.54 7.34
N ARG A 77 -3.73 -25.16 7.63
CA ARG A 77 -4.61 -25.71 6.58
C ARG A 77 -5.16 -24.60 5.69
N LEU A 78 -5.62 -23.49 6.29
CA LEU A 78 -6.08 -22.34 5.51
C LEU A 78 -4.96 -21.74 4.66
N SER A 79 -3.75 -21.63 5.19
CA SER A 79 -2.62 -21.07 4.44
C SER A 79 -2.22 -21.91 3.22
N GLN A 80 -2.40 -23.23 3.28
CA GLN A 80 -2.14 -24.11 2.14
C GLN A 80 -3.13 -23.92 0.98
N GLN A 81 -4.30 -23.35 1.27
CA GLN A 81 -5.34 -23.12 0.27
C GLN A 81 -5.15 -21.82 -0.52
N THR A 82 -4.16 -21.03 -0.15
CA THR A 82 -3.89 -19.72 -0.78
C THR A 82 -2.57 -19.72 -1.52
N LEU A 83 -2.51 -18.97 -2.60
CA LEU A 83 -1.25 -18.66 -3.27
C LEU A 83 -0.55 -17.54 -2.48
N GLY A 84 0.56 -17.90 -1.81
CA GLY A 84 1.33 -16.96 -1.01
C GLY A 84 2.24 -16.08 -1.86
N MET A 85 2.52 -14.88 -1.39
CA MET A 85 3.36 -13.89 -2.09
C MET A 85 4.78 -14.39 -2.41
N GLU A 86 5.33 -15.28 -1.59
CA GLU A 86 6.66 -15.86 -1.83
C GLU A 86 6.71 -16.87 -2.98
N LEU A 87 5.56 -17.34 -3.44
CA LEU A 87 5.41 -18.27 -4.56
C LEU A 87 5.01 -17.55 -5.86
N ASP A 88 4.51 -16.33 -5.74
CA ASP A 88 3.99 -15.54 -6.84
C ASP A 88 5.09 -14.75 -7.56
N ILE A 89 4.82 -14.41 -8.82
CA ILE A 89 5.55 -13.41 -9.57
C ILE A 89 4.68 -12.15 -9.58
N ASP A 90 4.92 -11.27 -8.63
CA ASP A 90 4.04 -10.16 -8.23
C ASP A 90 4.04 -8.96 -9.21
N ILE A 91 4.43 -9.19 -10.47
CA ILE A 91 4.45 -8.18 -11.54
C ILE A 91 3.04 -7.60 -11.80
N GLY A 92 2.02 -8.40 -11.58
CA GLY A 92 0.63 -8.02 -11.88
C GLY A 92 0.01 -7.01 -10.92
N VAL A 93 0.64 -6.69 -9.80
CA VAL A 93 0.06 -5.85 -8.73
C VAL A 93 0.25 -4.34 -8.99
N GLY A 94 0.94 -3.96 -10.06
CA GLY A 94 1.14 -2.56 -10.45
C GLY A 94 1.90 -1.77 -9.40
N THR A 95 1.51 -0.53 -9.14
CA THR A 95 2.14 0.35 -8.14
C THR A 95 2.20 -0.24 -6.73
N CYS A 96 1.50 -1.33 -6.46
CA CYS A 96 1.53 -2.07 -5.20
C CYS A 96 2.49 -3.26 -5.22
N THR A 97 3.26 -3.46 -6.30
CA THR A 97 4.26 -4.52 -6.40
C THR A 97 5.22 -4.46 -5.22
N MET A 98 5.25 -5.53 -4.46
CA MET A 98 6.15 -5.67 -3.31
C MET A 98 7.43 -6.36 -3.75
N LYS A 99 8.56 -5.73 -3.40
CA LYS A 99 9.87 -6.28 -3.69
C LYS A 99 10.19 -7.46 -2.79
N TYR A 100 11.07 -8.33 -3.25
CA TYR A 100 11.66 -9.35 -2.39
C TYR A 100 12.27 -8.72 -1.13
N SER A 101 11.86 -9.21 0.03
CA SER A 101 12.42 -8.81 1.32
C SER A 101 13.50 -9.81 1.73
N PRO A 102 14.77 -9.40 1.84
CA PRO A 102 15.82 -10.28 2.33
C PRO A 102 15.49 -10.81 3.73
N LYS A 103 15.63 -12.12 3.94
CA LYS A 103 15.26 -12.75 5.23
C LYS A 103 16.05 -12.21 6.43
N VAL A 104 17.23 -11.65 6.22
CA VAL A 104 17.99 -10.95 7.27
C VAL A 104 17.23 -9.75 7.83
N ASN A 105 16.42 -9.06 7.01
CA ASN A 105 15.63 -7.91 7.43
C ASN A 105 14.57 -8.31 8.47
N GLU A 106 14.01 -9.52 8.36
CA GLU A 106 13.08 -10.08 9.36
C GLU A 106 13.79 -10.34 10.70
N GLY A 107 15.01 -10.86 10.65
CA GLY A 107 15.84 -11.05 11.85
C GLY A 107 16.15 -9.73 12.55
N LEU A 108 16.49 -8.69 11.80
CA LEU A 108 16.75 -7.35 12.34
C LEU A 108 15.48 -6.72 12.94
N ALA A 109 14.34 -6.83 12.24
CA ALA A 109 13.06 -6.34 12.77
C ALA A 109 12.62 -7.09 14.03
N ALA A 110 12.93 -8.38 14.13
CA ALA A 110 12.64 -9.19 15.32
C ALA A 110 13.41 -8.71 16.56
N MET A 111 14.59 -8.10 16.41
CA MET A 111 15.39 -7.58 17.54
C MET A 111 14.67 -6.49 18.34
N ILE A 112 13.71 -5.80 17.74
CA ILE A 112 12.93 -4.76 18.41
C ILE A 112 11.54 -5.22 18.85
N ALA A 113 11.21 -6.51 18.69
CA ALA A 113 9.87 -7.03 19.00
C ALA A 113 9.51 -6.92 20.50
N GLU A 114 10.50 -6.90 21.36
CA GLU A 114 10.32 -6.79 22.82
C GLU A 114 10.49 -5.35 23.35
N VAL A 115 10.73 -4.39 22.47
CA VAL A 115 10.82 -2.97 22.87
C VAL A 115 9.43 -2.46 23.23
N HIS A 116 9.25 -2.08 24.50
CA HIS A 116 7.99 -1.46 24.91
C HIS A 116 7.91 -0.03 24.39
N PRO A 117 6.76 0.42 23.89
CA PRO A 117 6.61 1.77 23.32
C PRO A 117 6.93 2.92 24.29
N ASP A 118 6.68 2.73 25.57
CA ASP A 118 6.95 3.72 26.62
C ASP A 118 8.29 3.46 27.34
N GLN A 119 9.19 2.70 26.71
CA GLN A 119 10.51 2.46 27.25
C GLN A 119 11.32 3.77 27.28
N PRO A 120 12.13 4.02 28.32
CA PRO A 120 12.95 5.22 28.39
C PRO A 120 13.88 5.37 27.20
N GLU A 121 14.00 6.57 26.66
CA GLU A 121 14.80 6.89 25.47
C GLU A 121 16.26 6.41 25.57
N GLU A 122 16.81 6.46 26.79
CA GLU A 122 18.20 6.01 27.07
C GLU A 122 18.41 4.53 26.72
N THR A 123 17.36 3.73 26.78
CA THR A 123 17.43 2.28 26.52
C THR A 123 17.20 1.91 25.06
N ILE A 124 16.69 2.85 24.25
CA ILE A 124 16.34 2.65 22.83
C ILE A 124 17.15 3.55 21.89
N GLN A 125 18.29 4.07 22.33
CA GLN A 125 19.11 5.00 21.54
C GLN A 125 19.47 4.45 20.16
N GLY A 126 19.83 3.15 20.06
CA GLY A 126 20.13 2.53 18.77
C GLY A 126 18.94 2.49 17.80
N LEU A 127 17.70 2.33 18.33
CA LEU A 127 16.49 2.38 17.52
C LEU A 127 16.19 3.80 17.04
N LEU A 128 16.32 4.79 17.93
CA LEU A 128 16.15 6.20 17.58
C LEU A 128 17.21 6.63 16.55
N GLU A 129 18.45 6.14 16.70
CA GLU A 129 19.51 6.38 15.71
C GLU A 129 19.13 5.85 14.33
N VAL A 130 18.59 4.63 14.23
CA VAL A 130 18.11 4.04 12.97
C VAL A 130 17.05 4.91 12.33
N VAL A 131 16.06 5.35 13.09
CA VAL A 131 14.98 6.23 12.60
C VAL A 131 15.55 7.55 12.09
N TRP A 132 16.40 8.19 12.87
CA TRP A 132 17.04 9.46 12.48
C TRP A 132 17.91 9.31 11.23
N ARG A 133 18.78 8.30 11.21
CA ARG A 133 19.67 8.06 10.06
C ARG A 133 18.88 7.78 8.78
N PHE A 134 17.80 7.01 8.88
CA PHE A 134 17.00 6.72 7.69
C PHE A 134 16.36 7.98 7.11
N GLY A 135 15.80 8.85 7.95
CA GLY A 135 15.26 10.13 7.52
C GLY A 135 16.34 11.07 6.96
N HIS A 136 17.36 11.35 7.77
CA HIS A 136 18.33 12.42 7.49
C HIS A 136 19.50 12.04 6.56
N LEU A 137 19.87 10.75 6.46
CA LEU A 137 20.97 10.32 5.60
C LEU A 137 20.51 9.65 4.31
N PHE A 138 19.32 9.04 4.29
CA PHE A 138 18.81 8.35 3.11
C PHE A 138 17.67 9.12 2.45
N LEU A 139 16.56 9.30 3.15
CA LEU A 139 15.37 9.89 2.53
C LEU A 139 15.56 11.36 2.18
N ARG A 140 16.32 12.11 3.00
CA ARG A 140 16.74 13.47 2.68
C ARG A 140 17.53 13.52 1.37
N GLU A 141 18.53 12.65 1.21
CA GLU A 141 19.33 12.60 -0.02
C GLU A 141 18.51 12.17 -1.24
N ILE A 142 17.62 11.18 -1.05
CA ILE A 142 16.75 10.66 -2.11
C ILE A 142 15.72 11.69 -2.58
N SER A 143 15.14 12.47 -1.67
CA SER A 143 14.03 13.38 -1.97
C SER A 143 14.39 14.86 -2.02
N GLY A 144 15.49 15.24 -1.36
CA GLY A 144 15.86 16.65 -1.11
C GLY A 144 15.03 17.32 0.00
N MET A 145 14.14 16.58 0.69
CA MET A 145 13.39 17.09 1.86
C MET A 145 14.27 17.14 3.10
N ASP A 146 13.95 18.03 4.02
CA ASP A 146 14.82 18.32 5.17
C ASP A 146 14.51 17.46 6.40
N GLU A 147 13.24 17.23 6.72
CA GLU A 147 12.82 16.43 7.86
C GLU A 147 11.76 15.39 7.51
N PHE A 148 11.72 14.30 8.31
CA PHE A 148 10.84 13.15 8.07
C PHE A 148 10.10 12.70 9.31
N SER A 149 8.83 12.25 9.11
CA SER A 149 8.04 11.50 10.07
C SER A 149 7.68 10.12 9.51
N PHE A 150 7.79 9.08 10.37
CA PHE A 150 7.43 7.70 10.04
C PHE A 150 6.13 7.24 10.72
N GLN A 151 5.37 8.16 11.26
CA GLN A 151 4.13 7.84 11.98
C GLN A 151 3.00 7.34 11.07
N PRO A 152 2.81 7.84 9.83
CA PRO A 152 1.70 7.39 8.99
C PRO A 152 1.73 5.88 8.72
N PRO A 153 0.60 5.17 8.87
CA PRO A 153 0.53 3.72 8.65
C PRO A 153 0.54 3.30 7.17
N GLY A 154 0.67 4.23 6.24
CA GLY A 154 0.70 3.96 4.81
C GLY A 154 0.44 5.22 3.98
N GLY A 155 0.33 5.06 2.66
CA GLY A 155 0.25 6.17 1.70
C GLY A 155 -0.94 7.09 1.92
N SER A 156 -2.15 6.56 2.04
CA SER A 156 -3.34 7.38 2.26
C SER A 156 -3.27 8.19 3.56
N ALA A 157 -2.72 7.61 4.63
CA ALA A 157 -2.50 8.36 5.87
C ALA A 157 -1.41 9.44 5.69
N ALA A 158 -0.37 9.15 4.92
CA ALA A 158 0.68 10.13 4.60
C ALA A 158 0.12 11.29 3.76
N ALA A 159 -0.68 10.99 2.74
CA ALA A 159 -1.38 12.01 1.94
C ALA A 159 -2.32 12.86 2.82
N PHE A 160 -3.05 12.23 3.75
CA PHE A 160 -3.89 12.95 4.70
C PHE A 160 -3.06 13.86 5.62
N ASN A 161 -1.90 13.39 6.10
CA ASN A 161 -1.00 14.22 6.90
C ASN A 161 -0.48 15.42 6.11
N ASN A 162 -0.09 15.22 4.84
CA ASN A 162 0.31 16.32 3.97
C ASN A 162 -0.83 17.35 3.81
N ALA A 163 -2.06 16.89 3.60
CA ALA A 163 -3.23 17.78 3.50
C ALA A 163 -3.48 18.54 4.81
N CYS A 164 -3.33 17.89 5.98
CA CYS A 164 -3.45 18.54 7.28
C CYS A 164 -2.34 19.58 7.53
N MET A 165 -1.09 19.26 7.15
CA MET A 165 0.03 20.21 7.27
C MET A 165 -0.16 21.41 6.34
N MET A 166 -0.58 21.20 5.11
CA MET A 166 -0.92 22.28 4.17
C MET A 166 -2.02 23.16 4.73
N ARG A 167 -3.07 22.57 5.33
CA ARG A 167 -4.13 23.33 6.00
C ARG A 167 -3.57 24.14 7.17
N ARG A 168 -2.74 23.52 8.01
CA ARG A 168 -2.12 24.19 9.16
C ARG A 168 -1.22 25.35 8.75
N TYR A 169 -0.47 25.17 7.66
CA TYR A 169 0.34 26.23 7.06
C TYR A 169 -0.51 27.47 6.71
N HIS A 170 -1.61 27.28 5.98
CA HIS A 170 -2.50 28.38 5.61
C HIS A 170 -3.28 28.96 6.81
N GLU A 171 -3.57 28.15 7.86
CA GLU A 171 -4.15 28.65 9.13
C GLU A 171 -3.19 29.61 9.84
N LEU A 172 -1.90 29.25 9.95
CA LEU A 172 -0.89 30.09 10.61
C LEU A 172 -0.69 31.42 9.86
N ARG A 173 -0.95 31.47 8.57
CA ARG A 173 -0.89 32.67 7.73
C ARG A 173 -2.21 33.46 7.73
N GLY A 174 -3.27 32.94 8.34
CA GLY A 174 -4.60 33.55 8.31
C GLY A 174 -5.34 33.41 6.99
N GLU A 175 -4.91 32.50 6.12
CA GLU A 175 -5.39 32.34 4.74
C GLU A 175 -6.37 31.14 4.58
N ALA A 176 -6.55 30.31 5.61
CA ALA A 176 -7.27 29.04 5.49
C ALA A 176 -8.74 29.14 5.06
N ALA A 177 -9.39 30.28 5.29
CA ALA A 177 -10.76 30.51 4.83
C ALA A 177 -10.84 30.71 3.30
N GLN A 178 -9.79 31.29 2.72
CA GLN A 178 -9.68 31.56 1.29
C GLN A 178 -9.04 30.38 0.56
N ARG A 179 -7.92 29.86 1.06
CA ARG A 179 -7.15 28.76 0.49
C ARG A 179 -7.78 27.41 0.82
N ASN A 180 -8.78 27.00 0.05
CA ASN A 180 -9.63 25.84 0.34
C ASN A 180 -9.76 24.86 -0.83
N GLU A 181 -8.98 25.04 -1.92
CA GLU A 181 -8.97 24.17 -3.08
C GLU A 181 -7.63 23.43 -3.22
N ILE A 182 -7.73 22.14 -3.52
CA ILE A 182 -6.60 21.30 -3.92
C ILE A 182 -6.81 20.85 -5.37
N ILE A 183 -5.75 20.97 -6.16
CA ILE A 183 -5.72 20.49 -7.55
C ILE A 183 -5.04 19.11 -7.57
N THR A 184 -5.60 18.18 -8.33
CA THR A 184 -5.02 16.86 -8.60
C THR A 184 -5.37 16.39 -10.00
N THR A 185 -4.81 15.25 -10.46
CA THR A 185 -5.15 14.63 -11.73
C THR A 185 -5.98 13.36 -11.53
N ILE A 186 -6.78 12.98 -12.53
CA ILE A 186 -7.62 11.77 -12.42
C ILE A 186 -6.78 10.47 -12.40
N PHE A 187 -5.56 10.50 -12.93
CA PHE A 187 -4.63 9.38 -12.92
C PHE A 187 -3.63 9.41 -11.78
N SER A 188 -3.68 10.43 -10.92
CA SER A 188 -3.04 10.37 -9.60
C SER A 188 -3.72 9.31 -8.73
N HIS A 189 -3.03 8.85 -7.69
CA HIS A 189 -3.64 7.89 -6.78
C HIS A 189 -4.93 8.46 -6.16
N PRO A 190 -6.01 7.68 -5.99
CA PRO A 190 -7.27 8.19 -5.43
C PRO A 190 -7.15 8.89 -4.08
N CYS A 191 -6.12 8.60 -3.29
CA CYS A 191 -5.88 9.31 -2.03
C CYS A 191 -5.51 10.78 -2.24
N ASP A 192 -4.97 11.16 -3.40
CA ASP A 192 -4.62 12.55 -3.72
C ASP A 192 -5.85 13.45 -3.90
N ALA A 193 -7.01 12.83 -4.13
CA ALA A 193 -8.30 13.50 -4.09
C ALA A 193 -9.03 13.29 -2.75
N ALA A 194 -9.10 12.05 -2.28
CA ALA A 194 -9.92 11.68 -1.11
C ALA A 194 -9.36 12.23 0.20
N CYS A 195 -8.03 12.26 0.37
CA CYS A 195 -7.42 12.73 1.62
C CYS A 195 -7.53 14.24 1.80
N PRO A 196 -7.24 15.09 0.80
CA PRO A 196 -7.56 16.51 0.88
C PRO A 196 -9.06 16.79 1.10
N ALA A 197 -9.97 16.07 0.42
CA ALA A 197 -11.40 16.21 0.67
C ALA A 197 -11.76 15.88 2.13
N THR A 198 -11.16 14.83 2.71
CA THR A 198 -11.33 14.47 4.13
C THR A 198 -10.77 15.53 5.07
N ALA A 199 -9.69 16.22 4.68
CA ALA A 199 -9.13 17.36 5.43
C ALA A 199 -9.95 18.65 5.26
N GLY A 200 -11.05 18.62 4.49
CA GLY A 200 -11.98 19.73 4.32
C GLY A 200 -11.72 20.65 3.13
N TYR A 201 -10.91 20.21 2.18
CA TYR A 201 -10.68 20.93 0.93
C TYR A 201 -11.71 20.57 -0.14
N ARG A 202 -11.97 21.50 -1.03
CA ARG A 202 -12.60 21.25 -2.31
C ARG A 202 -11.53 20.73 -3.29
N VAL A 203 -11.81 19.65 -3.98
CA VAL A 203 -10.84 19.04 -4.91
C VAL A 203 -11.22 19.40 -6.35
N VAL A 204 -10.25 19.91 -7.08
CA VAL A 204 -10.32 20.18 -8.52
C VAL A 204 -9.51 19.10 -9.24
N THR A 205 -10.19 18.24 -9.99
CA THR A 205 -9.55 17.13 -10.70
C THR A 205 -9.34 17.48 -12.17
N LEU A 206 -8.10 17.42 -12.64
CA LEU A 206 -7.74 17.59 -14.04
C LEU A 206 -7.83 16.26 -14.79
N TYR A 207 -8.37 16.29 -15.99
CA TYR A 207 -8.51 15.12 -16.85
C TYR A 207 -7.42 15.11 -17.93
N PRO A 208 -6.98 13.92 -18.36
CA PRO A 208 -5.93 13.80 -19.37
C PRO A 208 -6.44 14.24 -20.76
N ASP A 209 -5.51 14.72 -21.55
CA ASP A 209 -5.66 14.81 -22.99
C ASP A 209 -5.71 13.40 -23.59
N GLU A 210 -6.56 13.20 -24.61
CA GLU A 210 -6.81 11.88 -25.21
C GLU A 210 -5.61 11.27 -25.95
N GLU A 211 -4.68 12.11 -26.43
CA GLU A 211 -3.49 11.63 -27.15
C GLU A 211 -2.32 11.36 -26.22
N THR A 212 -2.07 12.28 -25.28
CA THR A 212 -0.89 12.24 -24.43
C THR A 212 -1.11 11.44 -23.14
N GLY A 213 -2.33 11.39 -22.65
CA GLY A 213 -2.69 10.77 -21.37
C GLY A 213 -2.29 11.61 -20.14
N LEU A 214 -1.85 12.84 -20.33
CA LEU A 214 -1.57 13.82 -19.28
C LEU A 214 -2.51 15.03 -19.45
N PRO A 215 -2.91 15.69 -18.37
CA PRO A 215 -3.60 16.97 -18.49
C PRO A 215 -2.68 18.04 -19.11
N ASP A 216 -3.27 18.92 -19.90
CA ASP A 216 -2.52 20.06 -20.45
C ASP A 216 -2.19 21.07 -19.33
N VAL A 217 -1.05 21.73 -19.45
CA VAL A 217 -0.65 22.81 -18.55
C VAL A 217 -1.64 23.99 -18.58
N GLU A 218 -2.30 24.24 -19.69
CA GLU A 218 -3.34 25.26 -19.77
C GLU A 218 -4.58 24.89 -18.93
N ALA A 219 -4.89 23.61 -18.78
CA ALA A 219 -5.91 23.15 -17.85
C ALA A 219 -5.53 23.44 -16.39
N LEU A 220 -4.25 23.27 -16.02
CA LEU A 220 -3.75 23.68 -14.71
C LEU A 220 -3.87 25.19 -14.51
N LYS A 221 -3.41 26.00 -15.46
CA LYS A 221 -3.50 27.47 -15.38
C LYS A 221 -4.95 27.95 -15.23
N ALA A 222 -5.88 27.28 -15.90
CA ALA A 222 -7.30 27.62 -15.79
C ALA A 222 -7.91 27.18 -14.43
N ALA A 223 -7.35 26.17 -13.79
CA ALA A 223 -7.81 25.66 -12.49
C ALA A 223 -7.22 26.45 -11.31
N VAL A 224 -6.04 27.02 -11.46
CA VAL A 224 -5.38 27.81 -10.42
C VAL A 224 -6.09 29.13 -10.18
N SER A 225 -6.32 29.46 -8.92
CA SER A 225 -7.00 30.68 -8.49
C SER A 225 -6.50 31.16 -7.12
N GLU A 226 -7.06 32.26 -6.63
CA GLU A 226 -6.84 32.74 -5.26
C GLU A 226 -7.30 31.76 -4.17
N TYR A 227 -8.13 30.77 -4.53
CA TYR A 227 -8.60 29.70 -3.62
C TYR A 227 -7.69 28.49 -3.58
N THR A 228 -6.69 28.42 -4.45
CA THR A 228 -5.78 27.29 -4.53
C THR A 228 -4.89 27.22 -3.29
N ALA A 229 -5.07 26.18 -2.47
CA ALA A 229 -4.21 25.86 -1.34
C ALA A 229 -2.99 25.06 -1.79
N GLY A 230 -3.13 24.23 -2.80
CA GLY A 230 -2.01 23.48 -3.35
C GLY A 230 -2.34 22.44 -4.41
N LEU A 231 -1.30 21.70 -4.77
CA LEU A 231 -1.29 20.58 -5.71
C LEU A 231 -0.97 19.28 -4.98
N PHE A 232 -1.73 18.23 -5.25
CA PHE A 232 -1.40 16.85 -4.89
C PHE A 232 -1.30 16.02 -6.17
N ILE A 233 -0.16 15.39 -6.41
CA ILE A 233 0.07 14.65 -7.65
C ILE A 233 0.99 13.45 -7.46
N THR A 234 0.65 12.35 -8.12
CA THR A 234 1.53 11.21 -8.37
C THR A 234 2.29 11.44 -9.68
N ASN A 235 3.61 11.24 -9.71
CA ASN A 235 4.41 11.34 -10.94
C ASN A 235 5.60 10.35 -10.91
N PRO A 236 5.65 9.30 -11.77
CA PRO A 236 4.70 9.01 -12.86
C PRO A 236 3.29 8.76 -12.35
N GLU A 237 2.29 9.09 -13.17
CA GLU A 237 0.89 8.75 -12.88
C GLU A 237 0.65 7.23 -12.96
N ASP A 238 -0.51 6.76 -12.50
CA ASP A 238 -0.93 5.34 -12.55
C ASP A 238 -0.87 4.71 -13.95
N THR A 239 -0.85 5.52 -14.99
CA THR A 239 -0.61 5.09 -16.38
C THR A 239 0.85 4.78 -16.69
N GLY A 240 1.77 5.15 -15.79
CA GLY A 240 3.23 5.11 -15.96
C GLY A 240 3.78 6.26 -16.80
N ILE A 241 2.98 7.28 -17.11
CA ILE A 241 3.42 8.47 -17.85
C ILE A 241 4.05 9.46 -16.85
N PHE A 242 5.28 9.85 -17.12
CA PHE A 242 5.99 10.87 -16.36
C PHE A 242 5.69 12.26 -16.95
N ASN A 243 5.16 13.16 -16.15
CA ASN A 243 5.01 14.56 -16.55
C ASN A 243 6.39 15.25 -16.48
N SER A 244 7.01 15.45 -17.63
CA SER A 244 8.33 16.08 -17.75
C SER A 244 8.32 17.60 -17.53
N ARG A 245 7.11 18.22 -17.40
CA ARG A 245 6.94 19.65 -17.10
C ARG A 245 6.49 19.87 -15.65
N ILE A 246 6.78 18.94 -14.77
CA ILE A 246 6.30 18.99 -13.38
C ILE A 246 6.84 20.19 -12.61
N ASP A 247 8.05 20.64 -12.93
CA ASP A 247 8.66 21.84 -12.38
C ASP A 247 7.91 23.12 -12.79
N GLU A 248 7.39 23.18 -14.00
CA GLU A 248 6.49 24.27 -14.42
C GLU A 248 5.16 24.22 -13.66
N TRP A 249 4.63 23.02 -13.41
CA TRP A 249 3.38 22.85 -12.66
C TRP A 249 3.51 23.34 -11.23
N THR A 250 4.59 22.96 -10.54
CA THR A 250 4.86 23.41 -9.17
C THR A 250 5.07 24.92 -9.13
N GLY A 251 5.81 25.49 -10.11
CA GLY A 251 5.98 26.94 -10.25
C GLY A 251 4.65 27.71 -10.39
N ILE A 252 3.73 27.23 -11.24
CA ILE A 252 2.41 27.87 -11.42
C ILE A 252 1.61 27.87 -10.10
N VAL A 253 1.68 26.78 -9.32
CA VAL A 253 0.97 26.69 -8.04
C VAL A 253 1.61 27.57 -6.97
N HIS A 254 2.93 27.65 -6.94
CA HIS A 254 3.67 28.55 -6.05
C HIS A 254 3.42 30.03 -6.35
N ASP A 255 3.37 30.41 -7.63
CA ASP A 255 3.04 31.79 -8.04
C ASP A 255 1.65 32.21 -7.56
N ALA A 256 0.74 31.26 -7.41
CA ALA A 256 -0.58 31.48 -6.82
C ALA A 256 -0.56 31.43 -5.27
N GLY A 257 0.56 31.11 -4.63
CA GLY A 257 0.72 30.99 -3.16
C GLY A 257 0.27 29.65 -2.58
N GLY A 258 0.11 28.61 -3.40
CA GLY A 258 -0.18 27.24 -2.97
C GLY A 258 1.07 26.45 -2.67
N LEU A 259 0.94 25.31 -2.00
CA LEU A 259 2.00 24.33 -1.73
C LEU A 259 1.85 23.10 -2.62
N CYS A 260 2.96 22.39 -2.84
CA CYS A 260 2.99 21.21 -3.71
C CYS A 260 3.36 19.94 -2.93
N ALA A 261 2.48 18.93 -2.98
CA ALA A 261 2.67 17.63 -2.36
C ALA A 261 2.87 16.54 -3.41
N TYR A 262 3.98 15.80 -3.30
CA TYR A 262 4.33 14.72 -4.20
C TYR A 262 3.97 13.36 -3.61
N ASP A 263 3.05 12.65 -4.24
CA ASP A 263 2.84 11.24 -3.97
C ASP A 263 3.94 10.41 -4.65
N GLN A 264 4.94 10.04 -3.86
CA GLN A 264 5.99 9.08 -4.21
C GLN A 264 5.81 7.78 -3.42
N ALA A 265 4.56 7.40 -3.10
CA ALA A 265 4.28 6.13 -2.45
C ALA A 265 4.99 4.97 -3.16
N ASN A 266 5.04 5.04 -4.49
CA ASN A 266 5.95 4.26 -5.33
C ASN A 266 7.02 5.17 -5.93
N ALA A 267 8.27 4.83 -5.69
CA ALA A 267 9.45 5.51 -6.24
C ALA A 267 10.40 4.54 -6.95
N ASN A 268 9.90 3.39 -7.43
CA ASN A 268 10.71 2.29 -7.95
C ASN A 268 11.67 2.70 -9.06
N ALA A 269 11.29 3.59 -9.96
CA ALA A 269 12.17 4.06 -11.02
C ALA A 269 12.71 5.49 -10.80
N LEU A 270 12.56 6.03 -9.60
CA LEU A 270 12.94 7.41 -9.29
C LEU A 270 14.16 7.52 -8.37
N LEU A 271 14.48 6.46 -7.60
CA LEU A 271 15.58 6.46 -6.63
C LEU A 271 16.91 6.82 -7.29
N GLY A 272 17.55 7.89 -6.81
CA GLY A 272 18.83 8.37 -7.35
C GLY A 272 18.78 8.94 -8.77
N VAL A 273 17.57 9.09 -9.35
CA VAL A 273 17.36 9.66 -10.71
C VAL A 273 16.79 11.07 -10.62
N THR A 274 15.79 11.30 -9.77
CA THR A 274 15.18 12.61 -9.55
C THR A 274 14.80 12.79 -8.09
N ARG A 275 14.71 14.04 -7.64
CA ARG A 275 14.33 14.38 -6.25
C ARG A 275 13.11 15.30 -6.26
N ALA A 276 12.23 15.09 -5.29
CA ALA A 276 11.02 15.88 -5.13
C ALA A 276 11.33 17.39 -4.99
N ARG A 277 12.34 17.72 -4.18
CA ARG A 277 12.76 19.12 -3.96
C ARG A 277 13.21 19.81 -5.25
N ASP A 278 13.96 19.10 -6.10
CA ASP A 278 14.48 19.66 -7.35
C ASP A 278 13.37 19.91 -8.37
N ALA A 279 12.25 19.18 -8.25
CA ALA A 279 11.03 19.39 -9.03
C ALA A 279 10.07 20.43 -8.42
N GLY A 280 10.48 21.13 -7.35
CA GLY A 280 9.72 22.21 -6.73
C GLY A 280 8.67 21.77 -5.71
N PHE A 281 8.68 20.53 -5.23
CA PHE A 281 7.75 20.11 -4.19
C PHE A 281 8.18 20.56 -2.79
N ASP A 282 7.20 20.88 -1.95
CA ASP A 282 7.37 21.30 -0.56
C ASP A 282 7.27 20.14 0.41
N MET A 283 6.55 19.09 0.02
CA MET A 283 6.37 17.87 0.78
C MET A 283 6.25 16.66 -0.13
N CYS A 284 6.66 15.49 0.37
CA CYS A 284 6.50 14.22 -0.31
C CYS A 284 6.20 13.10 0.68
N PHE A 285 5.86 11.92 0.18
CA PHE A 285 5.86 10.72 1.02
C PHE A 285 6.23 9.47 0.23
N PHE A 286 6.80 8.50 0.94
CA PHE A 286 7.15 7.18 0.42
C PHE A 286 6.37 6.10 1.17
N ASN A 287 5.97 5.05 0.46
CA ASN A 287 5.54 3.82 1.12
C ASN A 287 6.72 2.87 1.28
N LEU A 288 7.16 2.66 2.52
CA LEU A 288 8.27 1.77 2.82
C LEU A 288 7.98 0.33 2.41
N HIS A 289 6.72 -0.04 2.38
CA HIS A 289 6.24 -1.36 1.99
C HIS A 289 6.11 -1.58 0.47
N LYS A 290 6.43 -0.58 -0.35
CA LYS A 290 6.56 -0.68 -1.80
C LYS A 290 8.04 -0.67 -2.19
N THR A 291 8.59 0.50 -2.42
CA THR A 291 9.95 0.71 -2.95
C THR A 291 11.06 0.22 -2.03
N PHE A 292 10.88 0.32 -0.71
CA PHE A 292 11.93 0.02 0.28
C PHE A 292 11.88 -1.41 0.86
N SER A 293 11.26 -2.34 0.17
CA SER A 293 11.33 -3.78 0.48
C SER A 293 10.91 -4.15 1.91
N SER A 294 9.92 -3.45 2.47
CA SER A 294 9.37 -3.73 3.80
C SER A 294 7.93 -4.24 3.70
N PRO A 295 7.72 -5.55 3.52
CA PRO A 295 6.40 -6.11 3.19
C PRO A 295 5.38 -5.86 4.30
N HIS A 296 4.12 -5.69 3.92
CA HIS A 296 2.98 -5.52 4.83
C HIS A 296 2.00 -6.71 4.82
N GLY A 297 2.38 -7.85 4.23
CA GLY A 297 1.60 -9.09 4.26
C GLY A 297 0.23 -8.97 3.60
N SER A 298 0.13 -8.30 2.44
CA SER A 298 -1.12 -8.14 1.69
C SER A 298 -2.25 -7.56 2.53
N SER A 299 -2.23 -6.25 2.75
CA SER A 299 -3.17 -5.47 3.57
C SER A 299 -2.90 -5.45 5.08
N GLY A 300 -1.74 -5.92 5.54
CA GLY A 300 -1.27 -5.68 6.90
C GLY A 300 -0.76 -4.25 7.11
N PRO A 301 -0.25 -3.93 8.32
CA PRO A 301 0.23 -2.59 8.64
C PRO A 301 1.45 -2.22 7.81
N GLY A 302 1.32 -1.15 7.01
CA GLY A 302 2.41 -0.53 6.27
C GLY A 302 3.11 0.58 7.06
N CYS A 303 3.90 1.37 6.35
CA CYS A 303 4.51 2.59 6.88
C CYS A 303 4.66 3.60 5.74
N GLY A 304 4.20 4.83 5.98
CA GLY A 304 4.44 5.99 5.14
C GLY A 304 5.52 6.87 5.76
N ALA A 305 6.53 7.23 4.98
CA ALA A 305 7.53 8.22 5.39
C ALA A 305 7.18 9.57 4.76
N VAL A 306 6.74 10.51 5.58
CA VAL A 306 6.41 11.88 5.14
C VAL A 306 7.65 12.75 5.27
N GLY A 307 8.06 13.39 4.18
CA GLY A 307 9.16 14.34 4.12
C GLY A 307 8.68 15.74 3.79
N VAL A 308 9.27 16.73 4.41
CA VAL A 308 8.94 18.15 4.22
C VAL A 308 10.19 19.02 4.13
N THR A 309 10.04 20.22 3.55
CA THR A 309 11.07 21.26 3.59
C THR A 309 11.22 21.82 5.00
N GLU A 310 12.35 22.50 5.27
CA GLU A 310 12.63 23.12 6.57
C GLU A 310 11.50 24.06 7.01
N GLU A 311 10.91 24.83 6.09
CA GLU A 311 9.79 25.74 6.39
C GLU A 311 8.58 25.03 6.99
N LEU A 312 8.34 23.78 6.60
CA LEU A 312 7.20 22.98 7.05
C LEU A 312 7.56 22.01 8.18
N ALA A 313 8.81 21.95 8.62
CA ALA A 313 9.30 20.98 9.60
C ALA A 313 8.53 21.02 10.94
N GLU A 314 8.19 22.24 11.41
CA GLU A 314 7.39 22.44 12.64
C GLU A 314 5.97 21.86 12.56
N LEU A 315 5.48 21.58 11.36
CA LEU A 315 4.13 21.03 11.15
C LEU A 315 4.08 19.51 11.24
N LEU A 316 5.22 18.82 11.14
CA LEU A 316 5.29 17.35 11.17
C LEU A 316 4.57 16.76 12.38
N PRO A 317 4.00 15.55 12.23
CA PRO A 317 3.43 14.81 13.36
C PRO A 317 4.46 14.59 14.46
N VAL A 318 4.06 14.79 15.73
CA VAL A 318 4.91 14.53 16.89
C VAL A 318 4.73 13.11 17.43
N PRO A 319 5.80 12.46 17.96
CA PRO A 319 7.15 13.00 18.06
C PRO A 319 7.95 12.85 16.77
N VAL A 320 8.94 13.73 16.60
CA VAL A 320 10.00 13.58 15.61
C VAL A 320 11.28 13.16 16.33
N VAL A 321 12.07 12.28 15.74
CA VAL A 321 13.37 11.90 16.31
C VAL A 321 14.41 12.96 15.94
N VAL A 322 14.98 13.60 16.94
CA VAL A 322 16.02 14.62 16.78
C VAL A 322 17.34 14.16 17.39
N LYS A 323 18.46 14.66 16.84
CA LYS A 323 19.81 14.40 17.34
C LYS A 323 20.33 15.60 18.11
N GLU A 324 20.75 15.38 19.37
CA GLU A 324 21.37 16.37 20.22
C GLU A 324 22.75 15.87 20.70
N GLY A 325 23.82 16.41 20.09
CA GLY A 325 25.16 15.89 20.32
C GLY A 325 25.28 14.44 19.89
N ASP A 326 25.61 13.55 20.83
CA ASP A 326 25.73 12.10 20.59
C ASP A 326 24.48 11.30 20.99
N ARG A 327 23.38 11.98 21.30
CA ARG A 327 22.13 11.36 21.73
C ARG A 327 21.00 11.63 20.77
N TYR A 328 19.99 10.75 20.81
CA TYR A 328 18.74 10.88 20.07
C TYR A 328 17.59 10.98 21.07
N ARG A 329 16.63 11.86 20.82
CA ARG A 329 15.42 12.02 21.61
C ARG A 329 14.18 12.15 20.77
N LEU A 330 13.04 11.98 21.41
CA LEU A 330 11.70 12.18 20.84
C LEU A 330 11.27 13.64 21.11
N ASP A 331 11.18 14.43 20.06
CA ASP A 331 10.75 15.81 20.14
C ASP A 331 9.23 15.93 20.05
N TYR A 332 8.60 16.27 21.17
CA TYR A 332 7.15 16.55 21.28
C TYR A 332 6.86 18.05 21.31
N ASP A 333 7.88 18.90 21.49
CA ASP A 333 7.71 20.34 21.65
C ASP A 333 7.69 21.07 20.30
N ARG A 334 6.59 20.83 19.56
CA ARG A 334 6.34 21.46 18.25
C ARG A 334 4.92 22.07 18.27
N PRO A 335 4.78 23.34 18.68
CA PRO A 335 3.48 23.98 18.92
C PRO A 335 2.63 24.12 17.65
N HIS A 336 3.25 24.09 16.49
CA HIS A 336 2.56 24.17 15.19
C HIS A 336 2.24 22.84 14.55
N SER A 337 2.72 21.73 15.14
CA SER A 337 2.50 20.38 14.65
C SER A 337 1.01 20.06 14.45
N ILE A 338 0.71 19.23 13.48
CA ILE A 338 -0.63 18.62 13.31
C ILE A 338 -0.97 17.62 14.43
N GLY A 339 -0.07 17.40 15.37
CA GLY A 339 -0.25 16.52 16.52
C GLY A 339 0.17 15.09 16.27
N LYS A 340 -0.19 14.19 17.18
CA LYS A 340 0.12 12.77 17.09
C LYS A 340 -0.91 12.06 16.20
N VAL A 341 -0.47 11.42 15.14
CA VAL A 341 -1.34 10.80 14.12
C VAL A 341 -1.43 9.30 14.26
N ARG A 342 -0.56 8.69 15.06
CA ARG A 342 -0.56 7.26 15.36
C ARG A 342 -0.02 7.02 16.77
N ASP A 343 -0.38 5.86 17.33
CA ASP A 343 0.18 5.40 18.60
C ASP A 343 1.70 5.22 18.50
N PHE A 344 2.38 5.57 19.59
CA PHE A 344 3.84 5.50 19.74
C PHE A 344 4.58 6.29 18.64
N GLN A 345 5.60 5.68 17.98
CA GLN A 345 6.41 6.29 16.92
C GLN A 345 6.08 5.72 15.53
N GLY A 346 4.94 5.04 15.37
CA GLY A 346 4.55 4.39 14.13
C GLY A 346 5.01 2.94 14.01
N ASN A 347 5.13 2.42 12.79
CA ASN A 347 5.51 1.03 12.51
C ASN A 347 7.03 0.88 12.40
N LEU A 348 7.73 0.91 13.52
CA LEU A 348 9.20 0.82 13.57
C LEU A 348 9.79 -0.46 12.96
N PRO A 349 9.18 -1.66 13.08
CA PRO A 349 9.66 -2.82 12.34
C PRO A 349 9.74 -2.61 10.83
N SER A 350 8.80 -1.87 10.24
CA SER A 350 8.86 -1.51 8.81
C SER A 350 10.00 -0.54 8.51
N VAL A 351 10.26 0.41 9.40
CA VAL A 351 11.39 1.34 9.26
C VAL A 351 12.73 0.58 9.31
N VAL A 352 12.89 -0.36 10.25
CA VAL A 352 14.11 -1.16 10.38
C VAL A 352 14.36 -2.00 9.13
N ARG A 353 13.33 -2.67 8.57
CA ARG A 353 13.47 -3.44 7.32
C ARG A 353 13.87 -2.55 6.15
N ALA A 354 13.20 -1.42 5.99
CA ALA A 354 13.46 -0.48 4.91
C ALA A 354 14.89 0.13 5.02
N TYR A 355 15.29 0.50 6.22
CA TYR A 355 16.64 0.99 6.48
C TYR A 355 17.71 -0.07 6.16
N ALA A 356 17.50 -1.32 6.62
CA ALA A 356 18.41 -2.42 6.33
C ALA A 356 18.54 -2.70 4.83
N TRP A 357 17.43 -2.64 4.10
CA TRP A 357 17.44 -2.77 2.63
C TRP A 357 18.22 -1.61 1.98
N ALA A 358 17.93 -0.37 2.37
CA ALA A 358 18.62 0.80 1.82
C ALA A 358 20.13 0.79 2.13
N MET A 359 20.51 0.35 3.34
CA MET A 359 21.91 0.16 3.73
C MET A 359 22.61 -0.92 2.90
N SER A 360 21.92 -2.01 2.59
CA SER A 360 22.49 -3.09 1.78
C SER A 360 22.69 -2.70 0.31
N MET A 361 21.82 -1.82 -0.21
CA MET A 361 21.89 -1.32 -1.58
C MET A 361 22.95 -0.23 -1.74
N GLY A 362 23.05 0.69 -0.77
CA GLY A 362 23.88 1.88 -0.90
C GLY A 362 23.39 2.82 -2.03
N ALA A 363 24.11 3.91 -2.24
CA ALA A 363 23.71 4.91 -3.24
C ALA A 363 23.68 4.35 -4.68
N GLU A 364 24.71 3.56 -5.01
CA GLU A 364 24.82 2.93 -6.35
C GLU A 364 23.71 1.90 -6.59
N GLY A 365 23.49 1.00 -5.62
CA GLY A 365 22.46 -0.03 -5.75
C GLY A 365 21.03 0.53 -5.76
N LEU A 366 20.74 1.62 -5.05
CA LEU A 366 19.43 2.28 -5.11
C LEU A 366 19.16 2.84 -6.51
N ARG A 367 20.17 3.46 -7.13
CA ARG A 367 20.06 3.95 -8.50
C ARG A 367 19.96 2.81 -9.51
N GLU A 368 20.77 1.76 -9.35
CA GLU A 368 20.70 0.56 -10.21
C GLU A 368 19.32 -0.10 -10.13
N ALA A 369 18.72 -0.21 -8.94
CA ALA A 369 17.37 -0.72 -8.76
C ALA A 369 16.33 0.07 -9.58
N ALA A 370 16.42 1.40 -9.57
CA ALA A 370 15.55 2.25 -10.38
C ALA A 370 15.75 2.04 -11.89
N GLU A 371 17.00 2.01 -12.34
CA GLU A 371 17.34 1.80 -13.75
C GLU A 371 16.87 0.41 -14.25
N VAL A 372 17.09 -0.64 -13.46
CA VAL A 372 16.64 -2.01 -13.77
C VAL A 372 15.12 -2.10 -13.80
N SER A 373 14.40 -1.43 -12.90
CA SER A 373 12.93 -1.37 -12.92
C SER A 373 12.42 -0.79 -14.25
N ALA A 374 12.99 0.30 -14.73
CA ALA A 374 12.63 0.91 -16.01
C ALA A 374 12.98 0.01 -17.21
N ILE A 375 14.13 -0.67 -17.17
CA ILE A 375 14.54 -1.63 -18.21
C ILE A 375 13.59 -2.83 -18.23
N ASN A 376 13.27 -3.40 -17.07
CA ASN A 376 12.34 -4.54 -16.95
C ASN A 376 10.95 -4.18 -17.50
N ASN A 377 10.44 -2.98 -17.18
CA ASN A 377 9.17 -2.51 -17.72
C ASN A 377 9.20 -2.37 -19.25
N SER A 378 10.26 -1.77 -19.78
CA SER A 378 10.44 -1.65 -21.23
C SER A 378 10.56 -3.02 -21.91
N TYR A 379 11.22 -3.99 -21.27
CA TYR A 379 11.32 -5.36 -21.76
C TYR A 379 9.95 -6.04 -21.77
N LEU A 380 9.19 -5.94 -20.68
CA LEU A 380 7.84 -6.49 -20.60
C LEU A 380 6.93 -5.91 -21.70
N GLU A 381 7.01 -4.60 -21.96
CA GLU A 381 6.25 -3.94 -23.04
C GLU A 381 6.49 -4.64 -24.40
N THR A 382 7.74 -5.01 -24.72
CA THR A 382 8.06 -5.69 -26.00
C THR A 382 7.35 -7.03 -26.16
N LYS A 383 6.98 -7.67 -25.05
CA LYS A 383 6.23 -8.94 -25.00
C LYS A 383 4.73 -8.69 -25.10
N LEU A 384 4.20 -7.82 -24.25
CA LEU A 384 2.75 -7.60 -24.12
C LEU A 384 2.13 -7.00 -25.38
N ARG A 385 2.84 -6.13 -26.10
CA ARG A 385 2.37 -5.57 -27.38
C ARG A 385 2.16 -6.59 -28.49
N LYS A 386 2.69 -7.81 -28.34
CA LYS A 386 2.52 -8.92 -29.30
C LYS A 386 1.33 -9.82 -28.94
N ILE A 387 0.71 -9.61 -27.79
CA ILE A 387 -0.41 -10.44 -27.32
C ILE A 387 -1.70 -9.92 -27.97
N ARG A 388 -2.44 -10.82 -28.61
CA ARG A 388 -3.72 -10.49 -29.23
C ARG A 388 -4.70 -9.95 -28.18
N GLY A 389 -5.41 -8.87 -28.49
CA GLY A 389 -6.39 -8.26 -27.60
C GLY A 389 -5.82 -7.36 -26.49
N VAL A 390 -4.48 -7.30 -26.34
CA VAL A 390 -3.80 -6.36 -25.45
C VAL A 390 -3.49 -5.08 -26.20
N THR A 391 -3.89 -3.94 -25.65
CA THR A 391 -3.59 -2.63 -26.23
C THR A 391 -2.93 -1.72 -25.19
N LYS A 392 -2.08 -0.81 -25.65
CA LYS A 392 -1.47 0.23 -24.82
C LYS A 392 -2.17 1.56 -25.16
N PRO A 393 -2.98 2.11 -24.27
CA PRO A 393 -3.54 3.45 -24.44
C PRO A 393 -2.42 4.48 -24.31
N TYR A 394 -2.59 5.59 -25.01
CA TYR A 394 -1.67 6.72 -25.08
C TYR A 394 -0.29 6.40 -25.66
N GLY A 395 0.32 7.35 -26.32
CA GLY A 395 1.67 7.28 -26.89
C GLY A 395 2.80 7.33 -25.84
N GLY A 396 4.02 7.42 -26.31
CA GLY A 396 5.20 7.72 -25.51
C GLY A 396 5.76 6.56 -24.67
N ARG A 397 6.87 6.86 -24.00
CA ARG A 397 7.55 5.94 -23.09
C ARG A 397 6.87 5.93 -21.72
N ARG A 398 7.10 4.86 -20.97
CA ARG A 398 6.70 4.72 -19.57
C ARG A 398 7.93 4.49 -18.71
N VAL A 399 7.81 4.76 -17.44
CA VAL A 399 8.95 4.63 -16.52
C VAL A 399 8.97 3.21 -15.92
N ASP A 400 8.18 2.95 -14.90
CA ASP A 400 8.23 1.72 -14.10
C ASP A 400 7.05 0.78 -14.35
N GLN A 401 5.95 1.30 -14.85
CA GLN A 401 4.72 0.55 -15.11
C GLN A 401 4.03 1.01 -16.38
N ILE A 402 3.11 0.20 -16.89
CA ILE A 402 2.27 0.55 -18.02
C ILE A 402 0.84 0.10 -17.75
N ARG A 403 -0.12 1.02 -17.87
CA ARG A 403 -1.52 0.63 -17.93
C ARG A 403 -1.87 0.17 -19.33
N TYR A 404 -2.27 -1.10 -19.44
CA TYR A 404 -2.78 -1.71 -20.65
C TYR A 404 -4.31 -1.81 -20.60
N SER A 405 -4.91 -2.15 -21.74
CA SER A 405 -6.35 -2.40 -21.87
C SER A 405 -6.62 -3.74 -22.55
N LEU A 406 -7.60 -4.48 -22.05
CA LEU A 406 -8.18 -5.68 -22.65
C LEU A 406 -9.53 -5.40 -23.33
N ALA A 407 -9.90 -4.13 -23.53
CA ALA A 407 -11.19 -3.78 -24.16
C ALA A 407 -11.40 -4.47 -25.51
N LYS A 408 -10.35 -4.57 -26.34
CA LYS A 408 -10.40 -5.28 -27.62
C LYS A 408 -10.67 -6.78 -27.44
N MET A 409 -10.03 -7.42 -26.45
CA MET A 409 -10.29 -8.83 -26.15
C MET A 409 -11.74 -9.03 -25.70
N ARG A 410 -12.26 -8.15 -24.85
CA ARG A 410 -13.65 -8.20 -24.38
C ARG A 410 -14.64 -8.04 -25.52
N GLU A 411 -14.41 -7.09 -26.43
CA GLU A 411 -15.25 -6.86 -27.59
C GLU A 411 -15.28 -8.09 -28.51
N GLU A 412 -14.12 -8.71 -28.80
CA GLU A 412 -13.99 -9.81 -29.74
C GLU A 412 -14.41 -11.18 -29.16
N THR A 413 -14.30 -11.39 -27.83
CA THR A 413 -14.49 -12.71 -27.20
C THR A 413 -15.48 -12.74 -26.05
N GLY A 414 -15.86 -11.60 -25.53
CA GLY A 414 -16.65 -11.45 -24.31
C GLY A 414 -15.87 -11.75 -23.03
N VAL A 415 -14.54 -11.94 -23.09
CA VAL A 415 -13.65 -12.15 -21.93
C VAL A 415 -13.08 -10.81 -21.49
N GLY A 416 -13.40 -10.38 -20.29
CA GLY A 416 -12.92 -9.15 -19.69
C GLY A 416 -11.72 -9.33 -18.77
N VAL A 417 -11.20 -8.21 -18.24
CA VAL A 417 -10.04 -8.21 -17.35
C VAL A 417 -10.27 -9.04 -16.08
N ASP A 418 -11.48 -9.04 -15.53
CA ASP A 418 -11.82 -9.85 -14.34
C ASP A 418 -11.76 -11.36 -14.62
N ASP A 419 -12.09 -11.79 -15.84
CA ASP A 419 -11.98 -13.18 -16.23
C ASP A 419 -10.52 -13.60 -16.40
N VAL A 420 -9.73 -12.74 -17.05
CA VAL A 420 -8.28 -12.93 -17.19
C VAL A 420 -7.59 -12.97 -15.82
N ASN A 421 -7.95 -12.05 -14.91
CA ASN A 421 -7.42 -12.00 -13.55
C ASN A 421 -7.66 -13.31 -12.79
N ARG A 422 -8.82 -13.93 -12.94
CA ARG A 422 -9.10 -15.24 -12.33
C ARG A 422 -8.37 -16.38 -13.02
N ARG A 423 -8.18 -16.29 -14.33
CA ARG A 423 -7.51 -17.36 -15.08
C ARG A 423 -6.02 -17.44 -14.83
N VAL A 424 -5.33 -16.34 -14.63
CA VAL A 424 -3.88 -16.35 -14.35
C VAL A 424 -3.54 -17.07 -13.04
N VAL A 425 -4.48 -17.17 -12.09
CA VAL A 425 -4.32 -17.93 -10.84
C VAL A 425 -4.00 -19.40 -11.11
N ASP A 426 -4.60 -20.00 -12.13
CA ASP A 426 -4.35 -21.40 -12.50
C ASP A 426 -2.91 -21.66 -13.02
N TYR A 427 -2.16 -20.59 -13.23
CA TYR A 427 -0.74 -20.61 -13.61
C TYR A 427 0.18 -20.10 -12.49
N GLY A 428 -0.35 -19.89 -11.30
CA GLY A 428 0.42 -19.45 -10.12
C GLY A 428 0.72 -17.96 -10.09
N ILE A 429 -0.09 -17.14 -10.76
CA ILE A 429 -0.07 -15.67 -10.63
C ILE A 429 -1.28 -15.26 -9.81
N GLN A 430 -1.05 -14.60 -8.67
CA GLN A 430 -2.09 -14.30 -7.70
C GLN A 430 -3.15 -13.34 -8.25
N THR A 431 -2.73 -12.28 -8.92
CA THR A 431 -3.66 -11.24 -9.38
C THR A 431 -3.08 -10.35 -10.48
N LEU A 432 -3.98 -9.65 -11.16
CA LEU A 432 -3.67 -8.49 -11.99
C LEU A 432 -4.32 -7.25 -11.34
N PHE A 433 -3.55 -6.19 -11.19
CA PHE A 433 -4.11 -4.92 -10.73
C PHE A 433 -4.94 -4.27 -11.82
N THR A 434 -6.25 -4.27 -11.62
CA THR A 434 -7.22 -3.78 -12.60
C THR A 434 -7.44 -2.26 -12.55
N SER A 435 -6.58 -1.51 -11.85
CA SER A 435 -6.68 -0.06 -11.68
C SER A 435 -7.78 0.41 -10.71
N HIS A 436 -7.70 1.66 -10.34
CA HIS A 436 -8.71 2.35 -9.53
C HIS A 436 -9.88 2.82 -10.41
N HIS A 437 -11.07 2.93 -9.82
CA HIS A 437 -12.21 3.58 -10.47
C HIS A 437 -12.12 5.11 -10.37
N PRO A 438 -12.67 5.86 -11.34
CA PRO A 438 -13.33 5.37 -12.55
C PRO A 438 -12.34 4.81 -13.57
N TRP A 439 -12.75 3.82 -14.34
CA TRP A 439 -11.94 3.25 -15.42
C TRP A 439 -11.98 4.14 -16.66
N ILE A 440 -11.15 5.17 -16.68
CA ILE A 440 -10.95 6.02 -17.88
C ILE A 440 -10.38 5.18 -19.02
N VAL A 441 -9.41 4.29 -18.71
CA VAL A 441 -8.98 3.23 -19.60
C VAL A 441 -9.90 2.03 -19.38
N PRO A 442 -10.66 1.56 -20.39
CA PRO A 442 -11.55 0.42 -20.20
C PRO A 442 -10.79 -0.90 -20.09
N GLU A 443 -11.32 -1.86 -19.31
CA GLU A 443 -10.72 -3.17 -19.07
C GLU A 443 -9.23 -3.10 -18.72
N PRO A 444 -8.83 -2.30 -17.73
CA PRO A 444 -7.44 -1.97 -17.51
C PRO A 444 -6.72 -3.03 -16.71
N PHE A 445 -5.41 -3.20 -16.95
CA PHE A 445 -4.49 -3.84 -16.03
C PHE A 445 -3.12 -3.16 -16.09
N THR A 446 -2.44 -3.12 -14.95
CA THR A 446 -1.20 -2.36 -14.80
C THR A 446 -0.14 -3.24 -14.16
N PRO A 447 0.74 -3.89 -14.95
CA PRO A 447 1.91 -4.59 -14.43
C PRO A 447 3.05 -3.63 -14.12
N GLU A 448 3.84 -3.97 -13.10
CA GLU A 448 5.05 -3.27 -12.70
C GLU A 448 6.16 -4.29 -12.37
N PRO A 449 7.05 -4.60 -13.31
CA PRO A 449 8.19 -5.46 -13.07
C PRO A 449 9.33 -4.65 -12.45
N CYS A 450 9.44 -4.65 -11.12
CA CYS A 450 10.56 -4.00 -10.44
C CYS A 450 11.88 -4.78 -10.63
N GLU A 451 12.98 -4.29 -10.06
CA GLU A 451 14.31 -4.89 -10.16
C GLU A 451 14.42 -6.31 -9.57
N THR A 452 13.50 -6.68 -8.72
CA THR A 452 13.47 -8.01 -8.07
C THR A 452 13.30 -9.15 -9.08
N TYR A 453 12.60 -8.89 -10.18
CA TYR A 453 12.23 -9.93 -11.15
C TYR A 453 13.28 -10.14 -12.21
N SER A 454 13.65 -11.41 -12.37
CA SER A 454 14.56 -11.83 -13.44
C SER A 454 13.87 -11.78 -14.82
N LYS A 455 14.70 -11.79 -15.87
CA LYS A 455 14.19 -11.96 -17.24
C LYS A 455 13.31 -13.21 -17.38
N ALA A 456 13.65 -14.29 -16.68
CA ALA A 456 12.87 -15.55 -16.73
C ALA A 456 11.48 -15.38 -16.10
N ASP A 457 11.38 -14.62 -15.00
CA ASP A 457 10.09 -14.31 -14.36
C ASP A 457 9.22 -13.46 -15.27
N ILE A 458 9.80 -12.43 -15.90
CA ILE A 458 9.10 -11.56 -16.85
C ILE A 458 8.63 -12.37 -18.08
N ASP A 459 9.49 -13.24 -18.61
CA ASP A 459 9.13 -14.12 -19.73
C ASP A 459 7.99 -15.07 -19.35
N TYR A 460 8.02 -15.63 -18.12
CA TYR A 460 6.97 -16.50 -17.61
C TYR A 460 5.64 -15.75 -17.48
N TRP A 461 5.66 -14.59 -16.85
CA TRP A 461 4.46 -13.78 -16.62
C TRP A 461 3.80 -13.37 -17.96
N ALA A 462 4.60 -12.90 -18.92
CA ALA A 462 4.12 -12.54 -20.25
C ALA A 462 3.56 -13.76 -21.02
N GLU A 463 4.19 -14.93 -20.88
CA GLU A 463 3.72 -16.16 -21.52
C GLU A 463 2.41 -16.67 -20.94
N VAL A 464 2.20 -16.52 -19.61
CA VAL A 464 0.90 -16.81 -18.99
C VAL A 464 -0.18 -15.93 -19.59
N LEU A 465 0.05 -14.62 -19.71
CA LEU A 465 -0.94 -13.71 -20.29
C LEU A 465 -1.21 -14.04 -21.78
N ARG A 466 -0.16 -14.37 -22.53
CA ARG A 466 -0.31 -14.84 -23.92
C ARG A 466 -1.18 -16.09 -23.99
N ARG A 467 -0.93 -17.08 -23.13
CA ARG A 467 -1.71 -18.32 -23.08
C ARG A 467 -3.17 -18.06 -22.74
N VAL A 468 -3.44 -17.19 -21.76
CA VAL A 468 -4.81 -16.82 -21.39
C VAL A 468 -5.51 -16.09 -22.55
N SER A 469 -4.78 -15.24 -23.27
CA SER A 469 -5.31 -14.62 -24.49
C SER A 469 -5.66 -15.67 -25.54
N ASP A 470 -4.75 -16.60 -25.86
CA ASP A 470 -5.03 -17.69 -26.83
C ASP A 470 -6.26 -18.51 -26.42
N GLU A 471 -6.42 -18.80 -25.11
CA GLU A 471 -7.61 -19.47 -24.57
C GLU A 471 -8.86 -18.62 -24.73
N ALA A 472 -8.80 -17.31 -24.48
CA ALA A 472 -9.93 -16.39 -24.65
C ALA A 472 -10.46 -16.38 -26.10
N TYR A 473 -9.58 -16.50 -27.08
CA TYR A 473 -9.94 -16.52 -28.50
C TYR A 473 -10.33 -17.91 -29.04
N SER A 474 -9.92 -19.01 -28.40
CA SER A 474 -10.22 -20.37 -28.85
C SER A 474 -11.31 -21.07 -28.03
N ASP A 475 -11.39 -20.79 -26.74
CA ASP A 475 -12.34 -21.38 -25.78
C ASP A 475 -12.63 -20.37 -24.65
N PRO A 476 -13.41 -19.32 -24.92
CA PRO A 476 -13.68 -18.25 -23.95
C PRO A 476 -14.33 -18.76 -22.66
N GLU A 477 -15.12 -19.82 -22.70
CA GLU A 477 -15.78 -20.37 -21.52
C GLU A 477 -14.76 -20.93 -20.51
N LYS A 478 -13.66 -21.47 -20.97
CA LYS A 478 -12.57 -21.90 -20.10
C LYS A 478 -11.98 -20.74 -19.29
N VAL A 479 -11.89 -19.54 -19.84
CA VAL A 479 -11.43 -18.35 -19.13
C VAL A 479 -12.52 -17.83 -18.20
N LYS A 480 -13.75 -17.75 -18.67
CA LYS A 480 -14.91 -17.25 -17.89
C LYS A 480 -15.25 -18.12 -16.70
N THR A 481 -14.95 -19.41 -16.71
CA THR A 481 -15.22 -20.33 -15.59
C THR A 481 -14.05 -20.47 -14.60
N ALA A 482 -12.92 -19.86 -14.89
CA ALA A 482 -11.74 -19.86 -14.01
C ALA A 482 -12.03 -19.13 -12.67
N PRO A 483 -11.25 -19.43 -11.59
CA PRO A 483 -10.11 -20.35 -11.52
C PRO A 483 -10.54 -21.83 -11.40
N HIS A 484 -9.70 -22.74 -11.92
CA HIS A 484 -9.94 -24.18 -11.86
C HIS A 484 -9.03 -24.90 -10.87
N GLY A 485 -7.87 -24.33 -10.57
CA GLY A 485 -6.87 -24.90 -9.66
C GLY A 485 -6.88 -24.30 -8.25
N SER A 486 -7.66 -23.27 -8.00
CA SER A 486 -7.80 -22.66 -6.68
C SER A 486 -8.71 -23.47 -5.76
N SER A 487 -8.52 -23.35 -4.45
CA SER A 487 -9.40 -23.96 -3.43
C SER A 487 -10.83 -23.39 -3.46
N ILE A 488 -10.98 -22.15 -3.91
CA ILE A 488 -12.27 -21.45 -4.05
C ILE A 488 -12.43 -21.08 -5.52
N SER A 489 -13.57 -21.43 -6.09
CA SER A 489 -14.00 -20.98 -7.42
C SER A 489 -14.56 -19.54 -7.35
N ARG A 490 -15.33 -19.12 -8.33
CA ARG A 490 -15.96 -17.79 -8.33
C ARG A 490 -16.88 -17.58 -7.13
N ILE A 491 -16.69 -16.48 -6.43
CA ILE A 491 -17.59 -16.06 -5.35
C ILE A 491 -18.85 -15.45 -5.99
N ASN A 492 -20.01 -15.92 -5.56
CA ASN A 492 -21.26 -15.25 -5.89
C ASN A 492 -21.40 -14.00 -5.01
N HIS A 493 -21.30 -12.82 -5.62
CA HIS A 493 -21.38 -11.55 -4.92
C HIS A 493 -22.83 -11.10 -4.62
N SER A 494 -23.85 -11.69 -5.27
CA SER A 494 -25.23 -11.25 -5.10
C SER A 494 -25.75 -11.27 -3.65
N PRO A 495 -25.30 -12.18 -2.75
CA PRO A 495 -25.69 -12.12 -1.35
C PRO A 495 -25.10 -10.94 -0.57
N PHE A 496 -24.06 -10.30 -1.06
CA PHE A 496 -23.43 -9.16 -0.38
C PHE A 496 -24.26 -7.86 -0.49
N ASP A 497 -25.18 -7.81 -1.45
CA ASP A 497 -26.11 -6.68 -1.61
C ASP A 497 -27.35 -6.82 -0.72
N ASP A 498 -27.52 -7.96 -0.06
CA ASP A 498 -28.64 -8.26 0.82
C ASP A 498 -28.22 -8.28 2.30
N PRO A 499 -28.49 -7.21 3.08
CA PRO A 499 -28.12 -7.13 4.48
C PRO A 499 -28.66 -8.26 5.35
N GLU A 500 -29.81 -8.89 4.97
CA GLU A 500 -30.38 -10.01 5.72
C GLU A 500 -29.55 -11.29 5.61
N ARG A 501 -28.73 -11.38 4.56
CA ARG A 501 -27.82 -12.50 4.34
C ARG A 501 -26.46 -12.32 5.00
N TRP A 502 -26.16 -11.12 5.50
CA TRP A 502 -24.89 -10.87 6.16
C TRP A 502 -24.83 -11.50 7.55
N ALA A 503 -23.70 -12.14 7.84
CA ALA A 503 -23.42 -12.67 9.18
C ALA A 503 -22.20 -11.94 9.76
N MET A 504 -22.34 -10.63 10.00
CA MET A 504 -21.24 -9.75 10.46
C MET A 504 -20.81 -10.00 11.92
N SER A 505 -21.48 -10.86 12.64
CA SER A 505 -21.12 -11.25 13.99
C SER A 505 -21.38 -12.73 14.22
N TRP A 506 -20.61 -13.34 15.13
CA TRP A 506 -20.85 -14.73 15.55
C TRP A 506 -22.29 -14.99 15.97
N ARG A 507 -22.93 -14.04 16.64
CA ARG A 507 -24.35 -14.14 17.03
C ARG A 507 -25.27 -14.18 15.81
N ALA A 508 -25.01 -13.37 14.78
CA ALA A 508 -25.79 -13.36 13.55
C ALA A 508 -25.59 -14.67 12.77
N TYR A 509 -24.35 -15.13 12.63
CA TYR A 509 -24.00 -16.40 12.02
C TYR A 509 -24.74 -17.58 12.68
N ARG A 510 -24.67 -17.71 14.00
CA ARG A 510 -25.37 -18.78 14.74
C ARG A 510 -26.88 -18.73 14.58
N ARG A 511 -27.48 -17.56 14.45
CA ARG A 511 -28.92 -17.43 14.17
C ARG A 511 -29.27 -17.92 12.76
N LYS A 512 -28.43 -17.60 11.78
CA LYS A 512 -28.58 -18.04 10.40
C LYS A 512 -28.49 -19.55 10.28
N VAL A 513 -27.42 -20.16 10.78
CA VAL A 513 -27.23 -21.65 10.74
C VAL A 513 -28.33 -22.41 11.49
N ARG A 514 -28.90 -21.82 12.58
CA ARG A 514 -30.04 -22.45 13.28
C ARG A 514 -31.36 -22.37 12.53
N LYS A 515 -31.52 -21.40 11.63
CA LYS A 515 -32.72 -21.26 10.79
C LYS A 515 -32.66 -22.17 9.56
N GLU A 516 -31.47 -22.60 9.15
CA GLU A 516 -31.24 -23.48 8.00
C GLU A 516 -31.27 -24.97 8.39
N LYS A 517 -31.29 -25.28 9.70
CA LYS A 517 -31.54 -26.61 10.29
C LYS A 517 -32.99 -26.71 10.81
#